data_7e73bde18de7005efe5469dcefe3133d
#
_entry.id   7e73bde18de7005efe5469dcefe3133d
#
_cell.length_a   1.000
_cell.length_b   1.000
_cell.length_c   1.000
_cell.angle_alpha   90.00
_cell.angle_beta   90.00
_cell.angle_gamma   90.00
#
_symmetry.space_group_name_H-M   'P 1'
#
loop_
_entity.id
_entity.type
_entity.pdbx_description
1 polymer ?
#
loop_
_entity_poly.entity_id
_entity_poly.type
_entity_poly.pdbx_seq_one_letter_code
_entity_poly.pdbx_strand_id
1 'polypeptide(L)'
;MISPQQDIYNAVYDVCGNLGDVYEKAPPKGTDYPFIWLGQTELLLDRNKSAIFANVIQTIRFYAKDTQRGTISQLMFDVENALRELKETDQSYIDMVRSNTTVLGEVDGNDNLYHGILEVEFKVY
;
A
#
# COMPACT_ATOMS: atom_id res chain seq x y z
N MET A 1 14.04 12.99 -13.13
CA MET A 1 13.18 12.97 -11.93
C MET A 1 11.77 12.51 -12.30
N ILE A 2 11.25 11.53 -11.59
CA ILE A 2 9.87 11.09 -11.75
C ILE A 2 8.98 11.83 -10.75
N SER A 3 7.66 11.74 -10.93
CA SER A 3 6.72 12.40 -10.01
C SER A 3 6.83 11.80 -8.61
N PRO A 4 6.50 12.57 -7.55
CA PRO A 4 6.45 12.02 -6.19
C PRO A 4 5.53 10.82 -6.06
N GLN A 5 4.38 10.82 -6.76
CA GLN A 5 3.46 9.68 -6.74
C GLN A 5 4.10 8.43 -7.29
N GLN A 6 4.78 8.52 -8.43
CA GLN A 6 5.42 7.37 -9.04
C GLN A 6 6.61 6.88 -8.20
N ASP A 7 7.35 7.80 -7.61
CA ASP A 7 8.48 7.48 -6.75
C ASP A 7 8.03 6.69 -5.51
N ILE A 8 7.01 7.17 -4.82
CA ILE A 8 6.42 6.46 -3.68
C ILE A 8 5.82 5.12 -4.11
N TYR A 9 5.10 5.11 -5.24
CA TYR A 9 4.51 3.87 -5.77
C TYR A 9 5.57 2.80 -5.98
N ASN A 10 6.69 3.16 -6.62
CA ASN A 10 7.78 2.23 -6.87
C ASN A 10 8.38 1.69 -5.57
N ALA A 11 8.60 2.55 -4.59
CA ALA A 11 9.14 2.15 -3.29
C ALA A 11 8.19 1.21 -2.54
N VAL A 12 6.90 1.51 -2.56
CA VAL A 12 5.88 0.67 -1.94
C VAL A 12 5.78 -0.69 -2.65
N TYR A 13 5.84 -0.68 -3.98
CA TYR A 13 5.83 -1.92 -4.76
C TYR A 13 6.99 -2.84 -4.35
N ASP A 14 8.20 -2.29 -4.23
CA ASP A 14 9.38 -3.06 -3.84
C ASP A 14 9.25 -3.64 -2.43
N VAL A 15 8.77 -2.85 -1.48
CA VAL A 15 8.53 -3.32 -0.10
C VAL A 15 7.51 -4.45 -0.09
N CYS A 16 6.39 -4.28 -0.76
CA CYS A 16 5.33 -5.29 -0.84
C CYS A 16 5.83 -6.56 -1.53
N GLY A 17 6.63 -6.43 -2.58
CA GLY A 17 7.19 -7.56 -3.31
C GLY A 17 8.15 -8.41 -2.49
N ASN A 18 8.79 -7.83 -1.48
CA ASN A 18 9.65 -8.57 -0.56
C ASN A 18 8.86 -9.37 0.49
N LEU A 19 7.59 -9.04 0.70
CA LEU A 19 6.77 -9.63 1.76
C LEU A 19 5.65 -10.52 1.24
N GLY A 20 5.27 -10.39 -0.03
CA GLY A 20 4.20 -11.18 -0.62
C GLY A 20 4.10 -11.00 -2.12
N ASP A 21 3.08 -11.63 -2.70
CA ASP A 21 2.81 -11.51 -4.13
C ASP A 21 2.07 -10.20 -4.39
N VAL A 22 2.69 -9.32 -5.18
CA VAL A 22 2.17 -7.99 -5.45
C VAL A 22 1.81 -7.82 -6.93
N TYR A 23 0.70 -7.14 -7.18
CA TYR A 23 0.18 -6.88 -8.53
C TYR A 23 -0.14 -5.40 -8.71
N GLU A 24 0.17 -4.87 -9.88
CA GLU A 24 -0.19 -3.50 -10.27
C GLU A 24 -1.60 -3.43 -10.85
N LYS A 25 -2.00 -4.50 -11.53
CA LYS A 25 -3.33 -4.64 -12.14
C LYS A 25 -4.08 -5.75 -11.46
N ALA A 26 -5.39 -5.81 -11.69
CA ALA A 26 -6.20 -6.90 -11.17
C ALA A 26 -5.57 -8.24 -11.58
N PRO A 27 -5.25 -9.11 -10.62
CA PRO A 27 -4.66 -10.40 -10.94
C PRO A 27 -5.66 -11.30 -11.70
N PRO A 28 -5.17 -12.21 -12.53
CA PRO A 28 -6.06 -13.12 -13.25
C PRO A 28 -6.82 -14.04 -12.30
N LYS A 29 -7.96 -14.55 -12.76
CA LYS A 29 -8.72 -15.56 -12.02
C LYS A 29 -7.85 -16.77 -11.73
N GLY A 30 -8.00 -17.33 -10.54
CA GLY A 30 -7.21 -18.46 -10.08
C GLY A 30 -5.89 -18.08 -9.45
N THR A 31 -5.62 -16.79 -9.26
CA THR A 31 -4.46 -16.33 -8.52
C THR A 31 -4.54 -16.80 -7.08
N ASP A 32 -3.43 -17.31 -6.55
CA ASP A 32 -3.37 -17.81 -5.18
C ASP A 32 -3.52 -16.68 -4.15
N TYR A 33 -4.24 -16.99 -3.08
CA TYR A 33 -4.36 -16.10 -1.93
C TYR A 33 -3.33 -16.47 -0.86
N PRO A 34 -2.86 -15.51 -0.06
CA PRO A 34 -3.15 -14.09 -0.13
C PRO A 34 -2.34 -13.39 -1.23
N PHE A 35 -2.85 -12.26 -1.70
CA PHE A 35 -2.07 -11.41 -2.61
C PHE A 35 -2.29 -9.94 -2.27
N ILE A 36 -1.38 -9.11 -2.78
CA ILE A 36 -1.38 -7.67 -2.61
C ILE A 36 -1.66 -7.02 -3.97
N TRP A 37 -2.58 -6.07 -3.98
CA TRP A 37 -2.90 -5.30 -5.18
C TRP A 37 -2.75 -3.82 -4.85
N LEU A 38 -1.79 -3.15 -5.48
CA LEU A 38 -1.61 -1.71 -5.25
C LEU A 38 -2.79 -0.95 -5.83
N GLY A 39 -3.40 -0.14 -4.99
CA GLY A 39 -4.55 0.65 -5.35
C GLY A 39 -4.16 2.05 -5.82
N GLN A 40 -5.04 2.98 -5.56
CA GLN A 40 -4.88 4.37 -5.99
C GLN A 40 -3.76 5.08 -5.25
N THR A 41 -3.21 6.12 -5.88
CA THR A 41 -2.26 7.02 -5.28
C THR A 41 -2.77 8.46 -5.42
N GLU A 42 -2.57 9.26 -4.39
CA GLU A 42 -3.08 10.63 -4.33
C GLU A 42 -1.94 11.56 -3.92
N LEU A 43 -1.80 12.65 -4.64
CA LEU A 43 -0.77 13.65 -4.37
C LEU A 43 -1.43 14.90 -3.78
N LEU A 44 -0.96 15.29 -2.59
CA LEU A 44 -1.40 16.50 -1.90
C LEU A 44 -0.26 17.50 -1.91
N LEU A 45 -0.49 18.66 -2.51
CA LEU A 45 0.50 19.75 -2.56
C LEU A 45 0.07 20.87 -1.61
N ASP A 46 0.97 21.28 -0.73
CA ASP A 46 0.79 22.46 0.12
C ASP A 46 1.41 23.66 -0.59
N ARG A 47 0.59 24.51 -1.17
CA ARG A 47 1.00 25.70 -1.95
C ARG A 47 1.09 26.97 -1.11
N ASN A 48 0.72 26.90 0.16
CA ASN A 48 0.67 28.07 1.04
C ASN A 48 1.97 28.32 1.80
N LYS A 49 2.95 27.41 1.67
CA LYS A 49 4.25 27.53 2.33
C LYS A 49 5.32 27.96 1.35
N SER A 50 6.36 28.61 1.88
CA SER A 50 7.50 29.07 1.08
C SER A 50 8.32 27.93 0.49
N ALA A 51 8.21 26.71 1.05
CA ALA A 51 8.78 25.49 0.49
C ALA A 51 7.65 24.60 -0.01
N ILE A 52 7.86 23.99 -1.18
CA ILE A 52 6.88 23.06 -1.76
C ILE A 52 7.14 21.70 -1.11
N PHE A 53 6.21 21.29 -0.25
CA PHE A 53 6.18 19.94 0.29
C PHE A 53 5.07 19.16 -0.40
N ALA A 54 5.32 17.91 -0.68
CA ALA A 54 4.33 17.00 -1.22
C ALA A 54 4.03 15.92 -0.20
N ASN A 55 2.75 15.60 -0.05
CA ASN A 55 2.33 14.41 0.65
C ASN A 55 1.71 13.46 -0.36
N VAL A 56 2.03 12.17 -0.26
CA VAL A 56 1.50 11.14 -1.14
C VAL A 56 0.75 10.13 -0.29
N ILE A 57 -0.49 9.87 -0.65
CA ILE A 57 -1.32 8.84 -0.02
C ILE A 57 -1.34 7.64 -0.97
N GLN A 58 -0.88 6.49 -0.51
CA GLN A 58 -0.89 5.26 -1.28
C GLN A 58 -1.84 4.26 -0.63
N THR A 59 -2.78 3.76 -1.40
CA THR A 59 -3.68 2.69 -0.99
C THR A 59 -3.11 1.35 -1.41
N ILE A 60 -3.10 0.40 -0.49
CA ILE A 60 -2.64 -0.96 -0.72
C ILE A 60 -3.77 -1.90 -0.34
N ARG A 61 -4.15 -2.80 -1.25
CA ARG A 61 -5.23 -3.75 -1.04
C ARG A 61 -4.67 -5.14 -0.86
N PHE A 62 -5.27 -5.88 0.07
CA PHE A 62 -4.89 -7.25 0.40
C PHE A 62 -6.11 -8.13 0.27
N TYR A 63 -5.93 -9.30 -0.33
CA TYR A 63 -7.02 -10.26 -0.47
C TYR A 63 -6.60 -11.61 0.07
N ALA A 64 -7.48 -12.25 0.81
CA ALA A 64 -7.22 -13.54 1.43
C ALA A 64 -8.52 -14.36 1.47
N LYS A 65 -8.36 -15.67 1.62
CA LYS A 65 -9.51 -16.57 1.82
C LYS A 65 -10.11 -16.37 3.21
N ASP A 66 -11.34 -16.81 3.40
CA ASP A 66 -12.05 -16.76 4.68
C ASP A 66 -11.33 -17.51 5.80
N THR A 67 -10.47 -18.48 5.46
CA THR A 67 -9.66 -19.23 6.42
C THR A 67 -8.32 -18.56 6.75
N GLN A 68 -8.02 -17.41 6.13
CA GLN A 68 -6.72 -16.74 6.21
C GLN A 68 -6.76 -15.38 6.91
N ARG A 69 -7.70 -15.19 7.85
CA ARG A 69 -7.81 -13.89 8.53
C ARG A 69 -6.52 -13.52 9.28
N GLY A 70 -5.94 -14.46 10.01
CA GLY A 70 -4.69 -14.21 10.71
C GLY A 70 -3.54 -13.92 9.74
N THR A 71 -3.51 -14.60 8.61
CA THR A 71 -2.49 -14.42 7.58
C THR A 71 -2.55 -13.03 6.97
N ILE A 72 -3.76 -12.56 6.59
CA ILE A 72 -3.90 -11.23 6.01
C ILE A 72 -3.57 -10.14 7.02
N SER A 73 -4.00 -10.31 8.26
CA SER A 73 -3.72 -9.36 9.34
C SER A 73 -2.22 -9.23 9.59
N GLN A 74 -1.51 -10.35 9.62
CA GLN A 74 -0.06 -10.37 9.81
C GLN A 74 0.66 -9.74 8.62
N LEU A 75 0.23 -10.06 7.41
CA LEU A 75 0.83 -9.50 6.19
C LEU A 75 0.68 -7.96 6.16
N MET A 76 -0.51 -7.45 6.49
CA MET A 76 -0.75 -6.02 6.56
C MET A 76 0.12 -5.33 7.61
N PHE A 77 0.26 -5.97 8.76
CA PHE A 77 1.10 -5.47 9.85
C PHE A 77 2.58 -5.41 9.42
N ASP A 78 3.06 -6.45 8.78
CA ASP A 78 4.46 -6.52 8.31
C ASP A 78 4.74 -5.45 7.24
N VAL A 79 3.81 -5.27 6.30
CA VAL A 79 3.93 -4.23 5.26
C VAL A 79 3.93 -2.84 5.90
N GLU A 80 3.00 -2.56 6.80
CA GLU A 80 2.91 -1.27 7.48
C GLU A 80 4.18 -0.95 8.24
N ASN A 81 4.73 -1.92 8.98
CA ASN A 81 5.98 -1.73 9.70
C ASN A 81 7.17 -1.48 8.78
N ALA A 82 7.27 -2.21 7.67
CA ALA A 82 8.34 -2.02 6.70
C ALA A 82 8.26 -0.63 6.05
N LEU A 83 7.06 -0.17 5.74
CA LEU A 83 6.85 1.16 5.17
C LEU A 83 7.15 2.27 6.18
N ARG A 84 6.84 2.05 7.45
CA ARG A 84 7.15 3.03 8.50
C ARG A 84 8.66 3.23 8.67
N GLU A 85 9.45 2.20 8.46
CA GLU A 85 10.91 2.27 8.55
C GLU A 85 11.57 2.81 7.28
N LEU A 86 10.83 2.92 6.19
CA LEU A 86 11.33 3.44 4.93
C LEU A 86 11.48 4.97 5.04
N LYS A 87 12.72 5.46 4.94
CA LYS A 87 13.05 6.88 5.13
C LYS A 87 13.54 7.57 3.87
N GLU A 88 13.78 6.81 2.81
CA GLU A 88 14.23 7.38 1.55
C GLU A 88 13.80 6.51 0.38
N THR A 89 13.70 7.16 -0.77
CA THR A 89 13.51 6.52 -2.07
C THR A 89 14.74 6.81 -2.93
N ASP A 90 14.72 6.44 -4.20
CA ASP A 90 15.84 6.73 -5.11
C ASP A 90 16.09 8.23 -5.29
N GLN A 91 15.09 9.06 -5.07
CA GLN A 91 15.21 10.50 -5.33
C GLN A 91 14.84 11.43 -4.16
N SER A 92 14.28 10.89 -3.07
CA SER A 92 13.74 11.74 -2.00
C SER A 92 13.93 11.12 -0.62
N TYR A 93 13.97 11.99 0.39
CA TYR A 93 13.73 11.58 1.78
C TYR A 93 12.24 11.61 2.04
N ILE A 94 11.76 10.64 2.80
CA ILE A 94 10.34 10.48 3.10
C ILE A 94 10.11 10.12 4.56
N ASP A 95 8.92 10.42 5.05
CA ASP A 95 8.43 9.96 6.35
C ASP A 95 6.98 9.55 6.26
N MET A 96 6.63 8.40 6.82
CA MET A 96 5.23 8.04 6.99
C MET A 96 4.65 8.91 8.11
N VAL A 97 3.65 9.71 7.77
CA VAL A 97 3.00 10.63 8.72
C VAL A 97 1.64 10.12 9.20
N ARG A 98 1.06 9.16 8.48
CA ARG A 98 -0.23 8.56 8.86
C ARG A 98 -0.38 7.20 8.19
N SER A 99 -1.05 6.28 8.90
CA SER A 99 -1.49 5.02 8.33
C SER A 99 -2.86 4.64 8.89
N ASN A 100 -3.62 3.91 8.10
CA ASN A 100 -4.94 3.43 8.48
C ASN A 100 -5.16 2.04 7.87
N THR A 101 -5.64 1.10 8.68
CA THR A 101 -5.91 -0.26 8.23
C THR A 101 -7.35 -0.64 8.48
N THR A 102 -7.96 -1.32 7.52
CA THR A 102 -9.32 -1.84 7.62
C THR A 102 -9.34 -3.25 7.03
N VAL A 103 -10.03 -4.16 7.68
CA VAL A 103 -10.25 -5.51 7.16
C VAL A 103 -11.75 -5.76 7.05
N LEU A 104 -12.19 -6.11 5.86
CA LEU A 104 -13.60 -6.33 5.54
C LEU A 104 -13.83 -7.78 5.09
N GLY A 105 -15.00 -8.32 5.45
CA GLY A 105 -15.49 -9.52 4.78
C GLY A 105 -16.08 -9.13 3.44
N GLU A 106 -15.82 -9.95 2.42
CA GLU A 106 -16.30 -9.72 1.07
C GLU A 106 -16.77 -11.02 0.45
N VAL A 107 -17.81 -10.94 -0.38
CA VAL A 107 -18.34 -12.12 -1.08
C VAL A 107 -18.05 -11.94 -2.57
N ASP A 108 -17.38 -12.93 -3.16
CA ASP A 108 -17.13 -12.99 -4.60
C ASP A 108 -17.73 -14.31 -5.13
N GLY A 109 -18.88 -14.21 -5.79
CA GLY A 109 -19.64 -15.38 -6.22
C GLY A 109 -20.10 -16.19 -5.01
N ASN A 110 -19.65 -17.44 -4.90
CA ASN A 110 -19.93 -18.32 -3.77
C ASN A 110 -18.83 -18.31 -2.71
N ASP A 111 -17.77 -17.53 -2.93
CA ASP A 111 -16.62 -17.50 -2.05
C ASP A 111 -16.71 -16.33 -1.08
N ASN A 112 -16.35 -16.59 0.19
CA ASN A 112 -16.16 -15.57 1.18
C ASN A 112 -14.67 -15.25 1.26
N LEU A 113 -14.36 -13.97 1.17
CA LEU A 113 -12.98 -13.48 1.18
C LEU A 113 -12.81 -12.43 2.27
N TYR A 114 -11.57 -12.17 2.66
CA TYR A 114 -11.20 -10.99 3.40
C TYR A 114 -10.51 -10.01 2.47
N HIS A 115 -10.88 -8.75 2.58
CA HIS A 115 -10.30 -7.64 1.86
C HIS A 115 -9.70 -6.69 2.88
N GLY A 116 -8.38 -6.56 2.88
CA GLY A 116 -7.67 -5.61 3.70
C GLY A 116 -7.35 -4.35 2.91
N ILE A 117 -7.47 -3.20 3.56
CA ILE A 117 -7.12 -1.92 2.97
C ILE A 117 -6.15 -1.23 3.90
N LEU A 118 -4.95 -0.98 3.43
CA LEU A 118 -3.94 -0.18 4.11
C LEU A 118 -3.76 1.12 3.33
N GLU A 119 -3.98 2.23 4.00
CA GLU A 119 -3.76 3.54 3.43
C GLU A 119 -2.64 4.21 4.20
N VAL A 120 -1.58 4.61 3.49
CA VAL A 120 -0.41 5.24 4.09
C VAL A 120 -0.19 6.61 3.46
N GLU A 121 0.17 7.56 4.29
CA GLU A 121 0.51 8.90 3.83
C GLU A 121 1.97 9.17 4.13
N PHE A 122 2.73 9.53 3.09
CA PHE A 122 4.13 9.90 3.19
C PHE A 122 4.30 11.39 2.94
N LYS A 123 5.09 12.03 3.79
CA LYS A 123 5.63 13.35 3.49
C LYS A 123 6.89 13.17 2.67
N VAL A 124 6.99 13.90 1.57
CA VAL A 124 8.13 13.87 0.64
C VAL A 124 8.91 15.17 0.78
N TYR A 125 10.18 15.06 1.05
CA TYR A 125 11.05 16.22 1.25
C TYR A 125 11.84 16.59 0.00
#